data_1a3690d8263b1bd0b2797fcda1886e00
#
_entry.id   1a3690d8263b1bd0b2797fcda1886e00
#
_cell.length_a   1.000
_cell.length_b   1.000
_cell.length_c   1.000
_cell.angle_alpha   90.00
_cell.angle_beta   90.00
_cell.angle_gamma   90.00
#
_symmetry.space_group_name_H-M   'P 1'
#
loop_
_entity.id
_entity.type
_entity.pdbx_description
1 polymer ?
#
loop_
_entity_poly.entity_id
_entity_poly.type
_entity_poly.pdbx_seq_one_letter_code
_entity_poly.pdbx_strand_id
1 'polypeptide(L)'
;MTQRPNEIMKTPRRDDLHLTRISNASGLSVSVLPNSAIFAIEHSKDDRSIMINQTLALPIEGGMAGIFIRIGGDKPVSIPLVGQKARGHFGAVEDRLVWAGAEQGMRYQVSLSLHPKKNHLFWRLEITNQREAATSCDAVFIQDLGLGDAGFLMNNEAYASQYIDHHIAQHPKMKTILMARQNQSQGGSFPWVAHGCAEGAVGFATDFRQLMGKDLRDADFIAGAFGIDLPSERLQYETACAALQSKSITLAPSQSACWTFFSVFQPDHPAASSQADLALLEEIEEAVNHFKPAAIALSQPTISVLQDAPAAI
;
A
#
# COMPACT_ATOMS: atom_id res chain seq x y z
N MET A 1 -46.74 27.57 -0.65
CA MET A 1 -45.43 27.12 -1.20
C MET A 1 -44.43 27.17 -0.04
N THR A 2 -44.23 26.05 0.62
CA THR A 2 -43.26 25.91 1.74
C THR A 2 -41.92 25.50 1.15
N GLN A 3 -40.93 26.39 1.21
CA GLN A 3 -39.56 26.05 0.88
C GLN A 3 -39.05 25.03 1.87
N ARG A 4 -38.60 23.87 1.38
CA ARG A 4 -37.83 22.90 2.19
C ARG A 4 -36.46 23.54 2.50
N PRO A 5 -35.98 23.51 3.72
CA PRO A 5 -34.63 23.96 4.03
C PRO A 5 -33.62 23.11 3.23
N ASN A 6 -32.63 23.77 2.61
CA ASN A 6 -31.47 23.10 2.04
C ASN A 6 -30.79 22.26 3.10
N GLU A 7 -30.95 20.96 3.04
CA GLU A 7 -30.07 20.03 3.75
C GLU A 7 -28.70 20.15 3.09
N ILE A 8 -27.82 20.92 3.74
CA ILE A 8 -26.40 20.91 3.43
C ILE A 8 -25.94 19.48 3.64
N MET A 9 -25.54 18.79 2.56
CA MET A 9 -24.88 17.49 2.67
C MET A 9 -23.70 17.65 3.61
N LYS A 10 -23.81 17.10 4.82
CA LYS A 10 -22.71 17.09 5.77
C LYS A 10 -21.64 16.17 5.19
N THR A 11 -20.42 16.67 5.06
CA THR A 11 -19.26 15.82 4.78
C THR A 11 -19.25 14.69 5.80
N PRO A 12 -19.23 13.41 5.36
CA PRO A 12 -19.23 12.29 6.29
C PRO A 12 -18.02 12.43 7.23
N ARG A 13 -18.28 12.35 8.54
CA ARG A 13 -17.21 12.31 9.53
C ARG A 13 -16.51 10.96 9.45
N ARG A 14 -15.25 10.90 9.90
CA ARG A 14 -14.47 9.65 9.97
C ARG A 14 -15.25 8.53 10.69
N ASP A 15 -16.04 8.89 11.71
CA ASP A 15 -16.87 7.97 12.48
C ASP A 15 -18.10 7.45 11.71
N ASP A 16 -18.49 8.10 10.60
CA ASP A 16 -19.60 7.67 9.75
C ASP A 16 -19.16 6.62 8.70
N LEU A 17 -17.85 6.35 8.58
CA LEU A 17 -17.32 5.38 7.66
C LEU A 17 -17.26 4.00 8.31
N HIS A 18 -17.87 3.00 7.68
CA HIS A 18 -17.74 1.60 8.09
C HIS A 18 -16.37 1.04 7.76
N LEU A 19 -15.35 1.38 8.58
CA LEU A 19 -13.97 0.96 8.37
C LEU A 19 -13.71 -0.43 8.98
N THR A 20 -13.11 -1.31 8.19
CA THR A 20 -12.47 -2.53 8.71
C THR A 20 -11.08 -2.16 9.20
N ARG A 21 -10.74 -2.50 10.44
CA ARG A 21 -9.47 -2.10 11.06
C ARG A 21 -8.75 -3.27 11.73
N ILE A 22 -7.44 -3.33 11.54
CA ILE A 22 -6.52 -4.13 12.36
C ILE A 22 -5.56 -3.20 13.10
N SER A 23 -5.13 -3.59 14.28
CA SER A 23 -4.16 -2.83 15.10
C SER A 23 -3.32 -3.77 15.95
N ASN A 24 -2.17 -3.29 16.42
CA ASN A 24 -1.27 -4.05 17.26
C ASN A 24 -0.93 -3.32 18.56
N ALA A 25 -0.19 -3.99 19.44
CA ALA A 25 0.18 -3.46 20.75
C ALA A 25 1.21 -2.32 20.68
N SER A 26 1.91 -2.11 19.57
CA SER A 26 2.85 -1.00 19.41
C SER A 26 2.18 0.32 18.99
N GLY A 27 0.88 0.31 18.67
CA GLY A 27 0.13 1.47 18.23
C GLY A 27 -0.05 1.57 16.71
N LEU A 28 0.52 0.64 15.93
CA LEU A 28 0.33 0.60 14.49
C LEU A 28 -1.07 0.08 14.15
N SER A 29 -1.73 0.71 13.18
CA SER A 29 -3.03 0.27 12.70
C SER A 29 -3.22 0.53 11.21
N VAL A 30 -4.07 -0.28 10.59
CA VAL A 30 -4.50 -0.13 9.20
C VAL A 30 -6.01 -0.16 9.14
N SER A 31 -6.59 0.83 8.48
CA SER A 31 -8.03 0.95 8.25
C SER A 31 -8.33 0.85 6.75
N VAL A 32 -9.40 0.13 6.41
CA VAL A 32 -9.79 -0.18 5.04
C VAL A 32 -11.26 0.18 4.85
N LEU A 33 -11.58 0.82 3.73
CA LEU A 33 -12.93 1.16 3.30
C LEU A 33 -13.71 -0.10 2.86
N PRO A 34 -15.06 -0.04 2.82
CA PRO A 34 -15.89 -1.14 2.28
C PRO A 34 -15.55 -1.50 0.82
N ASN A 35 -15.05 -0.55 0.03
CA ASN A 35 -14.56 -0.78 -1.33
C ASN A 35 -13.18 -1.42 -1.40
N SER A 36 -12.66 -1.91 -0.28
CA SER A 36 -11.37 -2.58 -0.13
C SER A 36 -10.12 -1.70 -0.29
N ALA A 37 -10.26 -0.39 -0.44
CA ALA A 37 -9.13 0.53 -0.48
C ALA A 37 -8.56 0.80 0.92
N ILE A 38 -7.24 0.87 1.03
CA ILE A 38 -6.57 1.30 2.26
C ILE A 38 -6.95 2.75 2.54
N PHE A 39 -7.63 2.98 3.66
CA PHE A 39 -8.04 4.30 4.10
C PHE A 39 -6.90 5.01 4.82
N ALA A 40 -6.33 4.38 5.84
CA ALA A 40 -5.25 4.95 6.62
C ALA A 40 -4.31 3.87 7.16
N ILE A 41 -3.02 4.18 7.17
CA ILE A 41 -1.96 3.47 7.88
C ILE A 41 -1.43 4.45 8.93
N GLU A 42 -1.64 4.15 10.21
CA GLU A 42 -1.40 5.09 11.29
C GLU A 42 -0.62 4.43 12.43
N HIS A 43 0.18 5.23 13.10
CA HIS A 43 0.76 4.89 14.39
C HIS A 43 0.26 5.86 15.44
N SER A 44 -0.41 5.35 16.47
CA SER A 44 -0.97 6.16 17.57
C SER A 44 -0.45 5.63 18.89
N LYS A 45 0.23 6.50 19.65
CA LYS A 45 0.77 6.20 20.97
C LYS A 45 0.94 7.49 21.78
N ASP A 46 0.63 7.43 23.07
CA ASP A 46 0.86 8.52 24.04
C ASP A 46 0.29 9.87 23.54
N ASP A 47 -0.99 9.91 23.15
CA ASP A 47 -1.74 11.07 22.61
C ASP A 47 -1.18 11.65 21.30
N ARG A 48 -0.26 10.95 20.65
CA ARG A 48 0.29 11.31 19.33
C ARG A 48 -0.16 10.34 18.28
N SER A 49 -0.54 10.87 17.13
CA SER A 49 -0.90 10.07 15.96
C SER A 49 -0.13 10.56 14.73
N ILE A 50 0.54 9.63 14.07
CA ILE A 50 1.27 9.86 12.82
C ILE A 50 0.59 9.05 11.74
N MET A 51 0.12 9.71 10.69
CA MET A 51 -0.27 9.05 9.46
C MET A 51 0.99 8.71 8.66
N ILE A 52 1.14 7.45 8.32
CA ILE A 52 2.26 6.96 7.51
C ILE A 52 1.97 7.22 6.04
N ASN A 53 0.74 6.97 5.57
CA ASN A 53 0.27 7.40 4.25
C ASN A 53 -0.14 8.89 4.29
N GLN A 54 -0.14 9.54 3.13
CA GLN A 54 -0.48 10.95 3.00
C GLN A 54 -1.97 11.16 2.74
N THR A 55 -2.51 10.38 1.82
CA THR A 55 -3.86 10.59 1.28
C THR A 55 -4.83 9.59 1.88
N LEU A 56 -5.87 10.08 2.53
CA LEU A 56 -7.00 9.24 2.92
C LEU A 56 -7.75 8.79 1.67
N ALA A 57 -8.00 7.48 1.57
CA ALA A 57 -8.78 6.94 0.47
C ALA A 57 -10.21 7.48 0.48
N LEU A 58 -10.76 7.69 -0.71
CA LEU A 58 -12.15 8.07 -0.90
C LEU A 58 -12.98 6.87 -1.36
N PRO A 59 -14.29 6.82 -0.99
CA PRO A 59 -15.16 5.71 -1.41
C PRO A 59 -15.27 5.54 -2.93
N ILE A 60 -15.11 6.62 -3.70
CA ILE A 60 -15.21 6.60 -5.17
C ILE A 60 -13.84 6.46 -5.82
N GLU A 61 -12.85 7.24 -5.39
CA GLU A 61 -11.53 7.30 -6.01
C GLU A 61 -10.58 6.20 -5.50
N GLY A 62 -10.88 5.64 -4.33
CA GLY A 62 -10.00 4.66 -3.68
C GLY A 62 -8.81 5.31 -2.98
N GLY A 63 -7.77 4.52 -2.75
CA GLY A 63 -6.51 4.92 -2.13
C GLY A 63 -5.32 4.62 -3.03
N MET A 64 -4.17 5.13 -2.64
CA MET A 64 -2.93 5.01 -3.41
C MET A 64 -2.06 3.83 -2.95
N ALA A 65 -2.30 3.29 -1.76
CA ALA A 65 -1.56 2.13 -1.25
C ALA A 65 -2.12 0.82 -1.80
N GLY A 66 -1.26 -0.08 -2.26
CA GLY A 66 -1.71 -1.38 -2.78
C GLY A 66 -0.61 -2.26 -3.35
N ILE A 67 -1.06 -3.43 -3.81
CA ILE A 67 -0.24 -4.43 -4.51
C ILE A 67 -0.81 -4.61 -5.90
N PHE A 68 0.08 -4.69 -6.87
CA PHE A 68 -0.23 -5.00 -8.26
C PHE A 68 0.55 -6.24 -8.69
N ILE A 69 -0.05 -7.04 -9.57
CA ILE A 69 0.68 -8.05 -10.34
C ILE A 69 0.82 -7.56 -11.78
N ARG A 70 1.99 -7.73 -12.37
CA ARG A 70 2.22 -7.51 -13.78
C ARG A 70 2.40 -8.86 -14.48
N ILE A 71 1.70 -9.07 -15.59
CA ILE A 71 1.65 -10.34 -16.31
C ILE A 71 2.07 -10.11 -17.75
N GLY A 72 3.00 -10.91 -18.24
CA GLY A 72 3.53 -10.83 -19.60
C GLY A 72 5.02 -10.44 -19.60
N GLY A 73 5.61 -10.40 -20.82
CA GLY A 73 7.03 -10.07 -21.00
C GLY A 73 7.28 -8.57 -21.16
N ASP A 74 7.73 -8.15 -22.36
CA ASP A 74 8.18 -6.77 -22.63
C ASP A 74 7.10 -5.69 -22.46
N LYS A 75 5.83 -6.06 -22.53
CA LYS A 75 4.69 -5.14 -22.28
C LYS A 75 3.71 -5.82 -21.33
N PRO A 76 4.02 -5.85 -20.03
CA PRO A 76 3.17 -6.51 -19.05
C PRO A 76 1.83 -5.78 -18.90
N VAL A 77 0.78 -6.58 -18.66
CA VAL A 77 -0.51 -6.07 -18.20
C VAL A 77 -0.48 -5.96 -16.69
N SER A 78 -0.76 -4.78 -16.16
CA SER A 78 -0.83 -4.53 -14.73
C SER A 78 -2.24 -4.74 -14.20
N ILE A 79 -2.36 -5.45 -13.08
CA ILE A 79 -3.63 -5.80 -12.44
C ILE A 79 -3.55 -5.37 -10.97
N PRO A 80 -4.44 -4.47 -10.51
CA PRO A 80 -4.55 -4.13 -9.09
C PRO A 80 -5.15 -5.30 -8.32
N LEU A 81 -4.54 -5.66 -7.19
CA LEU A 81 -5.00 -6.74 -6.31
C LEU A 81 -5.64 -6.24 -5.02
N VAL A 82 -5.47 -4.95 -4.73
CA VAL A 82 -5.99 -4.25 -3.54
C VAL A 82 -6.67 -2.96 -3.99
N GLY A 83 -7.74 -2.60 -3.29
CA GLY A 83 -8.47 -1.35 -3.54
C GLY A 83 -9.64 -1.49 -4.50
N GLN A 84 -10.29 -0.38 -4.74
CA GLN A 84 -11.55 -0.28 -5.47
C GLN A 84 -11.53 -0.92 -6.87
N LYS A 85 -10.39 -0.88 -7.55
CA LYS A 85 -10.26 -1.43 -8.91
C LYS A 85 -9.88 -2.92 -8.93
N ALA A 86 -9.60 -3.50 -7.77
CA ALA A 86 -9.36 -4.94 -7.65
C ALA A 86 -10.67 -5.72 -7.80
N ARG A 87 -10.66 -6.76 -8.66
CA ARG A 87 -11.83 -7.61 -8.92
C ARG A 87 -11.88 -8.83 -8.01
N GLY A 88 -11.41 -8.69 -6.77
CA GLY A 88 -11.38 -9.76 -5.80
C GLY A 88 -12.37 -9.55 -4.66
N HIS A 89 -12.37 -10.50 -3.74
CA HIS A 89 -13.10 -10.42 -2.47
C HIS A 89 -12.18 -9.82 -1.41
N PHE A 90 -12.76 -9.05 -0.50
CA PHE A 90 -12.07 -8.49 0.65
C PHE A 90 -12.73 -8.94 1.94
N GLY A 91 -11.93 -9.15 2.97
CA GLY A 91 -12.42 -9.46 4.32
C GLY A 91 -11.32 -9.35 5.36
N ALA A 92 -11.74 -9.29 6.63
CA ALA A 92 -10.83 -9.44 7.77
C ALA A 92 -10.98 -10.85 8.34
N VAL A 93 -9.85 -11.49 8.62
CA VAL A 93 -9.80 -12.82 9.22
C VAL A 93 -8.78 -12.80 10.34
N GLU A 94 -9.25 -13.03 11.58
CA GLU A 94 -8.42 -12.88 12.78
C GLU A 94 -7.79 -11.47 12.84
N ASP A 95 -6.46 -11.40 12.78
CA ASP A 95 -5.65 -10.18 12.85
C ASP A 95 -5.14 -9.71 11.47
N ARG A 96 -5.77 -10.16 10.37
CA ARG A 96 -5.34 -9.91 8.99
C ARG A 96 -6.44 -9.33 8.13
N LEU A 97 -6.03 -8.51 7.19
CA LEU A 97 -6.86 -8.07 6.07
C LEU A 97 -6.49 -8.90 4.84
N VAL A 98 -7.47 -9.41 4.11
CA VAL A 98 -7.24 -10.34 3.00
C VAL A 98 -8.03 -9.92 1.79
N TRP A 99 -7.37 -9.91 0.65
CA TRP A 99 -7.91 -9.75 -0.69
C TRP A 99 -7.61 -11.01 -1.49
N ALA A 100 -8.60 -11.60 -2.14
CA ALA A 100 -8.37 -12.77 -2.96
C ALA A 100 -9.30 -12.83 -4.17
N GLY A 101 -8.81 -13.40 -5.26
CA GLY A 101 -9.56 -13.49 -6.50
C GLY A 101 -8.81 -14.26 -7.57
N ALA A 102 -9.36 -14.18 -8.78
CA ALA A 102 -8.69 -14.68 -9.97
C ALA A 102 -8.91 -13.69 -11.11
N GLU A 103 -7.84 -13.27 -11.76
CA GLU A 103 -7.89 -12.37 -12.90
C GLU A 103 -6.83 -12.74 -13.93
N GLN A 104 -7.16 -12.58 -15.20
CA GLN A 104 -6.25 -12.92 -16.32
C GLN A 104 -5.61 -14.31 -16.18
N GLY A 105 -6.36 -15.29 -15.63
CA GLY A 105 -5.86 -16.66 -15.43
C GLY A 105 -4.82 -16.80 -14.31
N MET A 106 -4.71 -15.80 -13.43
CA MET A 106 -3.90 -15.86 -12.22
C MET A 106 -4.82 -15.83 -11.01
N ARG A 107 -4.78 -16.86 -10.18
CA ARG A 107 -5.42 -16.85 -8.85
C ARG A 107 -4.47 -16.17 -7.86
N TYR A 108 -4.99 -15.29 -7.04
CA TYR A 108 -4.17 -14.56 -6.07
C TYR A 108 -4.81 -14.49 -4.69
N GLN A 109 -3.98 -14.33 -3.69
CA GLN A 109 -4.34 -13.91 -2.34
C GLN A 109 -3.31 -12.91 -1.85
N VAL A 110 -3.77 -11.73 -1.44
CA VAL A 110 -2.98 -10.74 -0.71
C VAL A 110 -3.43 -10.76 0.73
N SER A 111 -2.50 -10.84 1.67
CA SER A 111 -2.77 -10.66 3.09
C SER A 111 -1.91 -9.55 3.66
N LEU A 112 -2.54 -8.66 4.44
CA LEU A 112 -1.87 -7.62 5.18
C LEU A 112 -1.99 -7.92 6.67
N SER A 113 -0.87 -7.95 7.36
CA SER A 113 -0.77 -8.24 8.79
C SER A 113 0.20 -7.30 9.48
N LEU A 114 0.02 -7.14 10.79
CA LEU A 114 0.90 -6.35 11.64
C LEU A 114 1.69 -7.28 12.57
N HIS A 115 2.95 -6.94 12.82
CA HIS A 115 3.69 -7.63 13.87
C HIS A 115 3.04 -7.35 15.25
N PRO A 116 2.80 -8.34 16.12
CA PRO A 116 2.01 -8.14 17.35
C PRO A 116 2.54 -7.04 18.27
N LYS A 117 3.86 -6.82 18.32
CA LYS A 117 4.52 -5.93 19.30
C LYS A 117 5.47 -4.88 18.70
N LYS A 118 5.65 -4.86 17.36
CA LYS A 118 6.58 -3.94 16.67
C LYS A 118 5.84 -3.15 15.60
N ASN A 119 6.40 -2.03 15.23
CA ASN A 119 5.84 -1.19 14.16
C ASN A 119 6.21 -1.76 12.78
N HIS A 120 5.91 -3.03 12.55
CA HIS A 120 6.16 -3.72 11.28
C HIS A 120 4.84 -4.12 10.66
N LEU A 121 4.74 -3.91 9.35
CA LEU A 121 3.60 -4.24 8.52
C LEU A 121 4.09 -5.15 7.39
N PHE A 122 3.31 -6.19 7.06
CA PHE A 122 3.66 -7.18 6.05
C PHE A 122 2.53 -7.34 5.05
N TRP A 123 2.88 -7.22 3.77
CA TRP A 123 2.04 -7.54 2.63
C TRP A 123 2.53 -8.84 2.00
N ARG A 124 1.78 -9.90 2.12
CA ARG A 124 2.10 -11.18 1.50
C ARG A 124 1.19 -11.42 0.31
N LEU A 125 1.76 -11.49 -0.88
CA LEU A 125 1.09 -11.88 -2.11
C LEU A 125 1.42 -13.33 -2.43
N GLU A 126 0.41 -14.16 -2.58
CA GLU A 126 0.50 -15.52 -3.12
C GLU A 126 -0.25 -15.56 -4.45
N ILE A 127 0.38 -16.12 -5.48
CA ILE A 127 -0.23 -16.28 -6.80
C ILE A 127 -0.10 -17.72 -7.28
N THR A 128 -1.05 -18.15 -8.11
CA THR A 128 -1.02 -19.43 -8.80
C THR A 128 -1.39 -19.23 -10.26
N ASN A 129 -0.55 -19.71 -11.18
CA ASN A 129 -0.85 -19.70 -12.60
C ASN A 129 -1.92 -20.74 -12.93
N GLN A 130 -3.12 -20.28 -13.32
CA GLN A 130 -4.23 -21.13 -13.78
C GLN A 130 -4.31 -21.24 -15.31
N ARG A 131 -3.37 -20.61 -16.03
CA ARG A 131 -3.27 -20.71 -17.50
C ARG A 131 -2.70 -22.05 -17.90
N GLU A 132 -2.97 -22.47 -19.13
CA GLU A 132 -2.39 -23.68 -19.73
C GLU A 132 -0.92 -23.50 -20.16
N ALA A 133 -0.45 -22.26 -20.25
CA ALA A 133 0.92 -21.91 -20.65
C ALA A 133 1.72 -21.29 -19.50
N ALA A 134 3.03 -21.48 -19.54
CA ALA A 134 3.95 -20.78 -18.66
C ALA A 134 3.82 -19.26 -18.84
N THR A 135 3.80 -18.53 -17.74
CA THR A 135 3.50 -17.10 -17.71
C THR A 135 4.53 -16.36 -16.87
N SER A 136 5.16 -15.34 -17.47
CA SER A 136 6.05 -14.43 -16.74
C SER A 136 5.23 -13.42 -15.93
N CYS A 137 5.64 -13.15 -14.70
CA CYS A 137 4.99 -12.17 -13.84
C CYS A 137 5.96 -11.62 -12.78
N ASP A 138 5.65 -10.45 -12.28
CA ASP A 138 6.25 -9.83 -11.11
C ASP A 138 5.19 -9.06 -10.30
N ALA A 139 5.58 -8.60 -9.12
CA ALA A 139 4.72 -7.83 -8.23
C ALA A 139 5.27 -6.41 -8.03
N VAL A 140 4.36 -5.44 -7.93
CA VAL A 140 4.67 -4.06 -7.57
C VAL A 140 3.88 -3.68 -6.32
N PHE A 141 4.59 -3.24 -5.30
CA PHE A 141 4.05 -2.62 -4.10
C PHE A 141 4.10 -1.11 -4.25
N ILE A 142 3.06 -0.42 -3.78
CA ILE A 142 3.01 1.05 -3.72
C ILE A 142 2.39 1.49 -2.41
N GLN A 143 2.94 2.56 -1.84
CA GLN A 143 2.36 3.29 -0.73
C GLN A 143 2.73 4.76 -0.83
N ASP A 144 1.76 5.66 -0.72
CA ASP A 144 1.99 7.08 -0.54
C ASP A 144 2.54 7.37 0.85
N LEU A 145 3.28 8.44 0.99
CA LEU A 145 4.02 8.78 2.22
C LEU A 145 3.65 10.18 2.71
N GLY A 146 3.18 10.24 3.96
CA GLY A 146 2.90 11.48 4.66
C GLY A 146 3.85 11.68 5.84
N LEU A 147 3.98 10.66 6.67
CA LEU A 147 4.83 10.64 7.86
C LEU A 147 4.59 11.87 8.77
N GLY A 148 3.33 12.22 8.97
CA GLY A 148 2.97 13.43 9.69
C GLY A 148 1.66 13.33 10.47
N ASP A 149 1.44 14.30 11.34
CA ASP A 149 0.15 14.51 11.99
C ASP A 149 -0.95 14.75 10.93
N ALA A 150 -2.15 14.24 11.18
CA ALA A 150 -3.26 14.36 10.23
C ALA A 150 -3.61 15.82 9.89
N GLY A 151 -3.57 16.72 10.88
CA GLY A 151 -3.82 18.13 10.64
C GLY A 151 -2.73 18.79 9.81
N PHE A 152 -1.47 18.41 10.04
CA PHE A 152 -0.33 18.85 9.24
C PHE A 152 -0.50 18.41 7.78
N LEU A 153 -0.80 17.14 7.54
CA LEU A 153 -0.96 16.60 6.20
C LEU A 153 -2.13 17.25 5.44
N MET A 154 -3.29 17.41 6.10
CA MET A 154 -4.47 18.04 5.48
C MET A 154 -4.24 19.50 5.10
N ASN A 155 -3.46 20.23 5.87
CA ASN A 155 -3.19 21.65 5.63
C ASN A 155 -1.99 21.92 4.71
N ASN A 156 -1.12 20.91 4.51
CA ASN A 156 0.15 21.08 3.80
C ASN A 156 0.39 20.00 2.75
N GLU A 157 -0.63 19.42 2.19
CA GLU A 157 -0.61 18.23 1.32
C GLU A 157 0.64 18.14 0.40
N ALA A 158 0.77 19.05 -0.57
CA ALA A 158 1.91 19.06 -1.48
C ALA A 158 3.25 19.37 -0.78
N TYR A 159 3.24 20.21 0.23
CA TYR A 159 4.46 20.56 0.97
C TYR A 159 4.93 19.42 1.87
N ALA A 160 4.02 18.63 2.44
CA ALA A 160 4.39 17.49 3.28
C ALA A 160 5.32 16.53 2.56
N SER A 161 5.03 16.22 1.29
CA SER A 161 5.85 15.37 0.43
C SER A 161 7.23 15.94 0.15
N GLN A 162 7.36 17.25 -0.02
CA GLN A 162 8.64 17.90 -0.32
C GLN A 162 9.65 17.81 0.84
N TYR A 163 9.17 17.61 2.07
CA TYR A 163 10.01 17.43 3.25
C TYR A 163 10.36 15.96 3.53
N ILE A 164 9.85 15.03 2.74
CA ILE A 164 10.22 13.62 2.85
C ILE A 164 11.53 13.38 2.11
N ASP A 165 12.57 13.04 2.86
CA ASP A 165 13.86 12.64 2.30
C ASP A 165 13.87 11.13 2.08
N HIS A 166 14.24 10.71 0.87
CA HIS A 166 14.36 9.31 0.50
C HIS A 166 15.83 8.87 0.50
N HIS A 167 16.08 7.70 1.06
CA HIS A 167 17.38 7.03 0.99
C HIS A 167 17.23 5.61 0.45
N ILE A 168 18.08 5.23 -0.50
CA ILE A 168 18.06 3.91 -1.10
C ILE A 168 19.27 3.13 -0.59
N ALA A 169 19.01 2.13 0.25
CA ALA A 169 20.03 1.24 0.78
C ALA A 169 20.06 -0.08 0.01
N GLN A 170 21.21 -0.75 -0.02
CA GLN A 170 21.38 -2.06 -0.66
C GLN A 170 21.59 -3.14 0.40
N HIS A 171 20.62 -4.04 0.51
CA HIS A 171 20.69 -5.19 1.41
C HIS A 171 21.18 -6.44 0.64
N PRO A 172 22.05 -7.28 1.23
CA PRO A 172 22.63 -8.44 0.53
C PRO A 172 21.61 -9.38 -0.10
N LYS A 173 20.51 -9.69 0.61
CA LYS A 173 19.45 -10.59 0.16
C LYS A 173 18.27 -9.83 -0.44
N MET A 174 17.70 -8.89 0.31
CA MET A 174 16.47 -8.16 -0.06
C MET A 174 16.70 -7.09 -1.14
N LYS A 175 17.96 -6.86 -1.53
CA LYS A 175 18.40 -5.93 -2.57
C LYS A 175 18.04 -4.48 -2.22
N THR A 176 17.11 -3.88 -2.92
CA THR A 176 16.71 -2.49 -2.71
C THR A 176 15.82 -2.33 -1.48
N ILE A 177 16.26 -1.50 -0.55
CA ILE A 177 15.47 -1.01 0.59
C ILE A 177 15.24 0.48 0.38
N LEU A 178 13.99 0.88 0.37
CA LEU A 178 13.60 2.28 0.24
C LEU A 178 13.27 2.82 1.64
N MET A 179 14.02 3.79 2.09
CA MET A 179 13.83 4.48 3.37
C MET A 179 13.29 5.88 3.11
N ALA A 180 12.36 6.33 3.94
CA ALA A 180 11.80 7.67 3.88
C ALA A 180 11.72 8.28 5.27
N ARG A 181 12.11 9.56 5.40
CA ARG A 181 12.10 10.31 6.65
C ARG A 181 11.44 11.66 6.45
N GLN A 182 10.55 12.04 7.36
CA GLN A 182 10.00 13.38 7.38
C GLN A 182 11.01 14.35 8.04
N ASN A 183 11.53 15.31 7.26
CA ASN A 183 12.50 16.29 7.72
C ASN A 183 11.87 17.46 8.46
N GLN A 184 10.56 17.65 8.34
CA GLN A 184 9.83 18.60 9.15
C GLN A 184 9.43 17.94 10.48
N SER A 185 9.82 18.55 11.60
CA SER A 185 9.53 18.01 12.92
C SER A 185 8.03 17.87 13.17
N GLN A 186 7.63 16.68 13.56
CA GLN A 186 6.26 16.34 13.97
C GLN A 186 6.21 16.32 15.51
N GLY A 187 5.96 17.47 16.13
CA GLY A 187 5.93 17.61 17.59
C GLY A 187 7.24 17.19 18.27
N GLY A 188 8.38 17.52 17.70
CA GLY A 188 9.72 17.21 18.22
C GLY A 188 10.32 15.89 17.75
N SER A 189 9.60 15.11 16.92
CA SER A 189 10.06 13.84 16.36
C SER A 189 10.17 13.91 14.85
N PHE A 190 10.93 12.99 14.26
CA PHE A 190 11.13 12.86 12.84
C PHE A 190 10.71 11.44 12.40
N PRO A 191 9.44 11.24 12.02
CA PRO A 191 8.94 9.94 11.61
C PRO A 191 9.70 9.39 10.41
N TRP A 192 9.94 8.07 10.44
CA TRP A 192 10.71 7.36 9.43
C TRP A 192 10.08 6.01 9.11
N VAL A 193 10.23 5.57 7.87
CA VAL A 193 9.79 4.25 7.42
C VAL A 193 10.77 3.66 6.43
N ALA A 194 11.01 2.35 6.52
CA ALA A 194 11.69 1.57 5.49
C ALA A 194 10.74 0.58 4.85
N HIS A 195 10.86 0.40 3.54
CA HIS A 195 10.12 -0.57 2.75
C HIS A 195 11.09 -1.50 2.03
N GLY A 196 10.73 -2.77 1.94
CA GLY A 196 11.51 -3.78 1.24
C GLY A 196 10.64 -4.94 0.73
N CYS A 197 11.27 -5.84 -0.03
CA CYS A 197 10.71 -7.11 -0.45
C CYS A 197 11.62 -8.24 0.05
N ALA A 198 11.10 -9.19 0.79
CA ALA A 198 11.90 -10.27 1.39
C ALA A 198 12.60 -11.13 0.32
N GLU A 199 11.96 -11.32 -0.83
CA GLU A 199 12.48 -12.07 -1.99
C GLU A 199 13.38 -11.22 -2.89
N GLY A 200 13.54 -9.93 -2.57
CA GLY A 200 14.39 -8.96 -3.25
C GLY A 200 13.64 -8.04 -4.21
N ALA A 201 13.79 -6.72 -4.00
CA ALA A 201 13.30 -5.70 -4.91
C ALA A 201 14.38 -5.32 -5.93
N VAL A 202 14.02 -5.25 -7.21
CA VAL A 202 14.93 -4.95 -8.33
C VAL A 202 14.69 -3.58 -8.96
N GLY A 203 13.54 -2.97 -8.70
CA GLY A 203 13.20 -1.63 -9.16
C GLY A 203 12.50 -0.84 -8.06
N PHE A 204 12.56 0.48 -8.12
CA PHE A 204 11.87 1.37 -7.20
C PHE A 204 11.47 2.69 -7.85
N ALA A 205 10.53 3.39 -7.20
CA ALA A 205 10.21 4.79 -7.45
C ALA A 205 9.89 5.49 -6.12
N THR A 206 10.09 6.80 -6.06
CA THR A 206 9.92 7.61 -4.84
C THR A 206 8.88 8.71 -5.01
N ASP A 207 8.35 8.89 -6.21
CA ASP A 207 7.32 9.86 -6.53
C ASP A 207 6.29 9.26 -7.50
N PHE A 208 5.00 9.54 -7.31
CA PHE A 208 3.93 9.03 -8.17
C PHE A 208 4.04 9.48 -9.62
N ARG A 209 4.67 10.63 -9.91
CA ARG A 209 4.92 11.06 -11.29
C ARG A 209 5.78 10.10 -12.09
N GLN A 210 6.67 9.36 -11.43
CA GLN A 210 7.46 8.31 -12.07
C GLN A 210 6.59 7.13 -12.53
N LEU A 211 5.47 6.91 -11.85
CA LEU A 211 4.55 5.80 -12.09
C LEU A 211 3.47 6.17 -13.10
N MET A 212 2.96 7.39 -13.01
CA MET A 212 1.76 7.85 -13.69
C MET A 212 2.04 8.87 -14.79
N GLY A 213 3.24 9.44 -14.81
CA GLY A 213 3.58 10.50 -15.76
C GLY A 213 2.64 11.68 -15.64
N LYS A 214 2.08 12.12 -16.80
CA LYS A 214 1.11 13.21 -16.87
C LYS A 214 -0.31 12.76 -16.52
N ASP A 215 -0.55 11.47 -16.45
CA ASP A 215 -1.88 10.86 -16.35
C ASP A 215 -2.32 10.66 -14.89
N LEU A 216 -1.63 11.32 -13.93
CA LEU A 216 -1.93 11.26 -12.49
C LEU A 216 -3.41 11.54 -12.16
N ARG A 217 -4.12 12.25 -13.02
CA ARG A 217 -5.53 12.61 -12.85
C ARG A 217 -6.49 11.79 -13.71
N ASP A 218 -5.98 10.87 -14.52
CA ASP A 218 -6.81 10.00 -15.34
C ASP A 218 -7.26 8.78 -14.54
N ALA A 219 -8.57 8.51 -14.55
CA ALA A 219 -9.15 7.37 -13.85
C ALA A 219 -8.65 6.02 -14.37
N ASP A 220 -8.15 5.94 -15.60
CA ASP A 220 -7.65 4.73 -16.24
C ASP A 220 -6.13 4.54 -16.13
N PHE A 221 -5.43 5.42 -15.42
CA PHE A 221 -3.97 5.40 -15.32
C PHE A 221 -3.41 4.05 -14.86
N ILE A 222 -4.11 3.31 -14.01
CA ILE A 222 -3.64 2.04 -13.46
C ILE A 222 -3.40 1.00 -14.55
N ALA A 223 -4.18 0.99 -15.63
CA ALA A 223 -4.01 0.03 -16.72
C ALA A 223 -2.72 0.25 -17.53
N GLY A 224 -2.20 1.47 -17.58
CA GLY A 224 -0.98 1.83 -18.33
C GLY A 224 0.25 2.12 -17.47
N ALA A 225 0.07 2.44 -16.19
CA ALA A 225 1.09 2.98 -15.31
C ALA A 225 2.31 2.05 -15.11
N PHE A 226 2.12 0.75 -15.19
CA PHE A 226 3.17 -0.24 -14.94
C PHE A 226 3.50 -1.10 -16.16
N GLY A 227 3.28 -0.59 -17.35
CA GLY A 227 3.65 -1.26 -18.60
C GLY A 227 5.17 -1.34 -18.84
N ILE A 228 5.97 -0.67 -17.99
CA ILE A 228 7.44 -0.68 -18.00
C ILE A 228 7.95 -0.94 -16.57
N ASP A 229 9.23 -1.27 -16.45
CA ASP A 229 9.88 -1.41 -15.14
C ASP A 229 9.97 -0.07 -14.41
N LEU A 230 9.98 -0.13 -13.08
CA LEU A 230 10.18 1.06 -12.26
C LEU A 230 11.55 1.69 -12.57
N PRO A 231 11.66 3.03 -12.64
CA PRO A 231 12.82 3.71 -13.19
C PRO A 231 14.09 3.61 -12.33
N SER A 232 13.96 3.18 -11.07
CA SER A 232 15.06 3.12 -10.10
C SER A 232 15.79 4.46 -9.92
N GLU A 233 15.01 5.54 -9.96
CA GLU A 233 15.46 6.90 -9.72
C GLU A 233 14.83 7.46 -8.44
N ARG A 234 15.64 8.21 -7.68
CA ARG A 234 15.16 8.97 -6.53
C ARG A 234 14.74 10.36 -6.99
N LEU A 235 13.46 10.65 -6.89
CA LEU A 235 12.88 11.98 -7.08
C LEU A 235 12.24 12.47 -5.78
N GLN A 236 12.08 13.79 -5.67
CA GLN A 236 11.47 14.43 -4.51
C GLN A 236 10.61 15.59 -5.01
N TYR A 237 9.30 15.31 -5.13
CA TYR A 237 8.29 16.27 -5.59
C TYR A 237 7.11 16.32 -4.62
N GLU A 238 5.92 16.58 -5.15
CA GLU A 238 4.69 16.82 -4.38
C GLU A 238 3.94 15.55 -3.98
N THR A 239 4.32 14.38 -4.52
CA THR A 239 3.59 13.12 -4.37
C THR A 239 4.50 11.98 -3.96
N ALA A 240 5.14 12.14 -2.79
CA ALA A 240 6.07 11.16 -2.25
C ALA A 240 5.43 9.77 -2.10
N CYS A 241 6.11 8.74 -2.58
CA CYS A 241 5.70 7.35 -2.41
C CYS A 241 6.88 6.42 -2.17
N ALA A 242 6.56 5.23 -1.71
CA ALA A 242 7.43 4.07 -1.78
C ALA A 242 6.83 3.10 -2.79
N ALA A 243 7.48 2.92 -3.94
CA ALA A 243 7.13 1.87 -4.89
C ALA A 243 8.31 0.92 -5.05
N LEU A 244 8.04 -0.38 -4.98
CA LEU A 244 9.04 -1.45 -5.11
C LEU A 244 8.54 -2.50 -6.09
N GLN A 245 9.43 -2.95 -6.98
CA GLN A 245 9.17 -4.00 -7.95
C GLN A 245 9.97 -5.25 -7.60
N SER A 246 9.31 -6.39 -7.52
CA SER A 246 9.97 -7.68 -7.34
C SER A 246 10.66 -8.14 -8.64
N LYS A 247 11.58 -9.09 -8.51
CA LYS A 247 12.14 -9.77 -9.68
C LYS A 247 11.04 -10.53 -10.43
N SER A 248 11.05 -10.43 -11.78
CA SER A 248 10.16 -11.23 -12.63
C SER A 248 10.52 -12.71 -12.55
N ILE A 249 9.49 -13.56 -12.51
CA ILE A 249 9.59 -15.02 -12.53
C ILE A 249 8.66 -15.59 -13.58
N THR A 250 8.96 -16.80 -14.04
CA THR A 250 8.09 -17.55 -14.95
C THR A 250 7.44 -18.71 -14.20
N LEU A 251 6.12 -18.75 -14.16
CA LEU A 251 5.33 -19.81 -13.53
C LEU A 251 4.78 -20.77 -14.58
N ALA A 252 5.11 -22.06 -14.45
CA ALA A 252 4.46 -23.11 -15.20
C ALA A 252 2.96 -23.22 -14.85
N PRO A 253 2.13 -23.91 -15.66
CA PRO A 253 0.73 -24.21 -15.29
C PRO A 253 0.62 -24.80 -13.89
N SER A 254 -0.31 -24.31 -13.08
CA SER A 254 -0.56 -24.70 -11.68
C SER A 254 0.58 -24.39 -10.69
N GLN A 255 1.67 -23.80 -11.13
CA GLN A 255 2.75 -23.37 -10.26
C GLN A 255 2.36 -22.11 -9.47
N SER A 256 2.82 -22.04 -8.23
CA SER A 256 2.60 -20.89 -7.33
C SER A 256 3.90 -20.19 -6.97
N ALA A 257 3.78 -18.90 -6.66
CA ALA A 257 4.86 -18.08 -6.08
C ALA A 257 4.33 -17.18 -4.98
N CYS A 258 5.26 -16.62 -4.21
CA CYS A 258 4.97 -15.71 -3.14
C CYS A 258 5.98 -14.56 -3.13
N TRP A 259 5.49 -13.36 -2.80
CA TRP A 259 6.30 -12.19 -2.44
C TRP A 259 5.79 -11.60 -1.15
N THR A 260 6.72 -11.16 -0.31
CA THR A 260 6.42 -10.49 0.95
C THR A 260 7.06 -9.10 0.95
N PHE A 261 6.25 -8.07 0.74
CA PHE A 261 6.67 -6.70 0.98
C PHE A 261 6.47 -6.36 2.45
N PHE A 262 7.35 -5.55 3.00
CA PHE A 262 7.28 -5.15 4.40
C PHE A 262 7.53 -3.66 4.56
N SER A 263 7.05 -3.14 5.69
CA SER A 263 7.33 -1.78 6.16
C SER A 263 7.76 -1.82 7.62
N VAL A 264 8.82 -1.10 7.96
CA VAL A 264 9.30 -0.88 9.33
C VAL A 264 9.19 0.58 9.65
N PHE A 265 8.36 0.94 10.62
CA PHE A 265 8.12 2.32 11.01
C PHE A 265 8.83 2.67 12.32
N GLN A 266 9.46 3.85 12.36
CA GLN A 266 10.00 4.46 13.57
C GLN A 266 9.30 5.80 13.80
N PRO A 267 8.69 6.02 14.98
CA PRO A 267 8.01 7.29 15.29
C PRO A 267 8.98 8.46 15.42
N ASP A 268 10.25 8.17 15.68
CA ASP A 268 11.32 9.15 15.73
C ASP A 268 12.63 8.57 15.23
N HIS A 269 13.26 9.22 14.26
CA HIS A 269 14.57 8.91 13.70
C HIS A 269 15.35 10.23 13.52
N PRO A 270 16.06 10.69 14.55
CA PRO A 270 16.64 12.03 14.57
C PRO A 270 17.75 12.25 13.54
N ALA A 271 18.48 11.21 13.15
CA ALA A 271 19.54 11.29 12.13
C ALA A 271 18.97 11.22 10.71
N ALA A 272 19.72 11.67 9.72
CA ALA A 272 19.40 11.41 8.31
C ALA A 272 19.52 9.91 8.00
N SER A 273 18.64 9.41 7.11
CA SER A 273 18.67 8.01 6.68
C SER A 273 20.01 7.63 6.03
N SER A 274 20.49 6.44 6.32
CA SER A 274 21.78 5.94 5.84
C SER A 274 21.79 4.42 5.62
N GLN A 275 22.85 3.91 5.01
CA GLN A 275 23.09 2.46 4.87
C GLN A 275 23.14 1.74 6.24
N ALA A 276 23.53 2.42 7.32
CA ALA A 276 23.61 1.86 8.67
C ALA A 276 22.23 1.50 9.23
N ASP A 277 21.16 2.14 8.76
CA ASP A 277 19.79 1.89 9.20
C ASP A 277 19.26 0.51 8.76
N LEU A 278 20.00 -0.22 7.92
CA LEU A 278 19.72 -1.63 7.67
C LEU A 278 19.75 -2.48 8.95
N ALA A 279 20.46 -2.04 9.98
CA ALA A 279 20.44 -2.69 11.30
C ALA A 279 19.03 -2.74 11.92
N LEU A 280 18.14 -1.80 11.58
CA LEU A 280 16.73 -1.80 12.01
C LEU A 280 15.90 -2.91 11.35
N LEU A 281 16.44 -3.59 10.35
CA LEU A 281 15.77 -4.63 9.57
C LEU A 281 16.26 -6.06 9.91
N GLU A 282 17.21 -6.23 10.83
CA GLU A 282 17.82 -7.54 11.15
C GLU A 282 16.80 -8.64 11.51
N GLU A 283 15.69 -8.26 12.15
CA GLU A 283 14.68 -9.23 12.59
C GLU A 283 13.59 -9.47 11.51
N ILE A 284 13.62 -8.77 10.38
CA ILE A 284 12.57 -8.90 9.35
C ILE A 284 12.56 -10.29 8.72
N GLU A 285 13.71 -10.89 8.47
CA GLU A 285 13.78 -12.24 7.89
C GLU A 285 13.09 -13.28 8.80
N GLU A 286 13.29 -13.20 10.11
CA GLU A 286 12.62 -14.06 11.06
C GLU A 286 11.12 -13.78 11.13
N ALA A 287 10.72 -12.50 11.20
CA ALA A 287 9.33 -12.10 11.24
C ALA A 287 8.55 -12.56 10.00
N VAL A 288 9.10 -12.43 8.80
CA VAL A 288 8.48 -12.90 7.55
C VAL A 288 8.20 -14.39 7.58
N ASN A 289 9.10 -15.21 8.15
CA ASN A 289 8.94 -16.66 8.24
C ASN A 289 7.82 -17.09 9.20
N HIS A 290 7.46 -16.26 10.17
CA HIS A 290 6.36 -16.53 11.11
C HIS A 290 4.98 -16.28 10.52
N PHE A 291 4.84 -15.42 9.50
CA PHE A 291 3.57 -15.14 8.84
C PHE A 291 3.23 -16.19 7.79
N LYS A 292 2.74 -17.35 8.24
CA LYS A 292 2.27 -18.43 7.35
C LYS A 292 0.94 -18.03 6.70
N PRO A 293 0.70 -18.46 5.44
CA PRO A 293 -0.59 -18.26 4.78
C PRO A 293 -1.69 -18.95 5.58
N ALA A 294 -2.83 -18.26 5.76
CA ALA A 294 -4.04 -18.90 6.25
C ALA A 294 -4.87 -19.33 5.04
N ALA A 295 -5.34 -20.58 5.02
CA ALA A 295 -6.38 -20.98 4.09
C ALA A 295 -7.68 -20.29 4.52
N ILE A 296 -8.20 -19.37 3.71
CA ILE A 296 -9.35 -18.55 4.03
C ILE A 296 -10.47 -18.86 3.06
N ALA A 297 -11.65 -19.22 3.59
CA ALA A 297 -12.89 -19.17 2.85
C ALA A 297 -13.39 -17.72 2.89
N LEU A 298 -13.25 -16.97 1.80
CA LEU A 298 -13.76 -15.61 1.70
C LEU A 298 -15.24 -15.66 1.35
N SER A 299 -16.06 -14.93 2.10
CA SER A 299 -17.46 -14.68 1.80
C SER A 299 -17.61 -13.58 0.74
N GLN A 300 -18.72 -13.60 0.06
CA GLN A 300 -19.21 -12.79 -1.08
C GLN A 300 -18.69 -11.34 -1.21
N PRO A 301 -18.66 -10.76 -2.43
CA PRO A 301 -18.02 -9.50 -2.74
C PRO A 301 -18.59 -8.32 -1.97
N THR A 302 -17.73 -7.39 -1.62
CA THR A 302 -18.09 -6.08 -1.13
C THR A 302 -18.89 -5.35 -2.21
N ILE A 303 -20.12 -4.96 -1.90
CA ILE A 303 -20.99 -4.21 -2.81
C ILE A 303 -20.31 -2.89 -3.14
N SER A 304 -20.20 -2.57 -4.42
CA SER A 304 -19.73 -1.25 -4.86
C SER A 304 -20.75 -0.19 -4.39
N VAL A 305 -20.27 0.89 -3.77
CA VAL A 305 -21.11 2.03 -3.37
C VAL A 305 -21.96 2.57 -4.54
N LEU A 306 -21.49 2.38 -5.78
CA LEU A 306 -22.22 2.74 -6.99
C LEU A 306 -23.37 1.78 -7.34
N GLN A 307 -23.39 0.55 -6.84
CA GLN A 307 -24.49 -0.39 -7.06
C GLN A 307 -25.71 -0.08 -6.21
N ASP A 308 -25.52 0.56 -5.05
CA ASP A 308 -26.58 0.96 -4.13
C ASP A 308 -26.98 2.44 -4.27
N ALA A 309 -26.35 3.21 -5.17
CA ALA A 309 -26.77 4.57 -5.46
C ALA A 309 -28.15 4.53 -6.14
N PRO A 310 -29.19 5.19 -5.58
CA PRO A 310 -30.48 5.27 -6.26
C PRO A 310 -30.25 5.91 -7.63
N ALA A 311 -30.79 5.27 -8.67
CA ALA A 311 -30.72 5.82 -10.02
C ALA A 311 -31.27 7.26 -9.96
N ALA A 312 -30.44 8.22 -10.34
CA ALA A 312 -30.87 9.60 -10.48
C ALA A 312 -31.93 9.61 -11.61
N ILE A 313 -33.19 9.89 -11.24
CA ILE A 313 -34.30 10.09 -12.16
C ILE A 313 -34.25 11.52 -12.65
#